data_eb93afdf85ecfaeca5c97ef1ebe68672
#
_entry.id   eb93afdf85ecfaeca5c97ef1ebe68672
#
_cell.length_a   1.000
_cell.length_b   1.000
_cell.length_c   1.000
_cell.angle_alpha   90.00
_cell.angle_beta   90.00
_cell.angle_gamma   90.00
#
_symmetry.space_group_name_H-M   'P 1'
#
loop_
_entity.id
_entity.type
_entity.pdbx_description
1 polymer ?
#
loop_
_entity_poly.entity_id
_entity_poly.type
_entity_poly.pdbx_seq_one_letter_code
_entity_poly.pdbx_strand_id
1 'polypeptide(L)'
;YMTSEEKFGKAIEDIEAELDERVDYYHSKGMEIEAHRIEQRTKFDLEMLTEVGSCKGVENYSRHFDGREKNERAYCLLDFFSTCAEQFHGSPEKYLVIMDESHVTLPQVGGMYGGDYSRKKNLIDHGFRLPSAYDNRPLRIDEFQELIPQMLYVSATPGERELRHLAEVTNQNVPKGLLHVPSGGGARKADIDKRKERAFLDETMKNIDGVVKMEIRPTGLLDPEIDVRPTEGQVQDLEDEIRLRVEANERVLVTVMTIKFAEEVAEYLNRNGFKLSLIHISEPTRRYR
;
A
#
# COMPACT_ATOMS: atom_id res chain seq x y z
N TYR A 1 10.78 -18.25 -8.17
CA TYR A 1 12.17 -17.81 -8.18
C TYR A 1 12.96 -18.69 -9.14
N MET A 2 13.52 -18.07 -10.18
CA MET A 2 14.45 -18.76 -11.10
C MET A 2 15.87 -18.51 -10.57
N THR A 3 16.46 -19.50 -9.92
CA THR A 3 17.83 -19.43 -9.41
C THR A 3 18.61 -20.66 -9.93
N SER A 4 19.95 -20.62 -9.93
CA SER A 4 20.75 -21.79 -10.31
C SER A 4 20.62 -22.91 -9.26
N GLU A 5 20.82 -24.16 -9.67
CA GLU A 5 20.75 -25.31 -8.76
C GLU A 5 21.70 -25.16 -7.55
N GLU A 6 22.89 -24.63 -7.78
CA GLU A 6 23.88 -24.37 -6.73
C GLU A 6 23.37 -23.36 -5.69
N LYS A 7 22.81 -22.23 -6.16
CA LYS A 7 22.20 -21.23 -5.26
C LYS A 7 20.97 -21.75 -4.54
N PHE A 8 20.20 -22.60 -5.21
CA PHE A 8 19.05 -23.23 -4.62
C PHE A 8 19.45 -24.17 -3.48
N GLY A 9 20.42 -25.06 -3.71
CA GLY A 9 20.95 -25.95 -2.68
C GLY A 9 21.45 -25.19 -1.45
N LYS A 10 22.25 -24.15 -1.68
CA LYS A 10 22.73 -23.28 -0.60
C LYS A 10 21.60 -22.61 0.16
N ALA A 11 20.55 -22.13 -0.53
CA ALA A 11 19.40 -21.52 0.13
C ALA A 11 18.65 -22.50 1.06
N ILE A 12 18.54 -23.77 0.65
CA ILE A 12 17.94 -24.83 1.49
C ILE A 12 18.77 -25.01 2.77
N GLU A 13 20.10 -25.15 2.65
CA GLU A 13 21.01 -25.29 3.79
C GLU A 13 20.93 -24.07 4.74
N ASP A 14 20.89 -22.86 4.19
CA ASP A 14 20.77 -21.63 4.98
C ASP A 14 19.43 -21.51 5.70
N ILE A 15 18.32 -22.00 5.10
CA ILE A 15 17.00 -22.05 5.74
C ILE A 15 16.98 -23.09 6.86
N GLU A 16 17.59 -24.26 6.67
CA GLU A 16 17.72 -25.31 7.70
C GLU A 16 18.50 -24.77 8.90
N ALA A 17 19.65 -24.13 8.65
CA ALA A 17 20.46 -23.53 9.70
C ALA A 17 19.66 -22.46 10.50
N GLU A 18 18.93 -21.58 9.80
CA GLU A 18 18.07 -20.57 10.47
C GLU A 18 16.94 -21.22 11.28
N LEU A 19 16.40 -22.35 10.79
CA LEU A 19 15.38 -23.11 11.51
C LEU A 19 15.94 -23.66 12.83
N ASP A 20 17.11 -24.30 12.78
CA ASP A 20 17.74 -24.88 13.97
C ASP A 20 18.04 -23.81 15.03
N GLU A 21 18.63 -22.69 14.61
CA GLU A 21 18.85 -21.54 15.50
C GLU A 21 17.53 -21.02 16.14
N ARG A 22 16.46 -21.00 15.35
CA ARG A 22 15.17 -20.48 15.83
C ARG A 22 14.46 -21.45 16.78
N VAL A 23 14.55 -22.74 16.52
CA VAL A 23 14.05 -23.82 17.41
C VAL A 23 14.78 -23.77 18.75
N ASP A 24 16.11 -23.69 18.73
CA ASP A 24 16.94 -23.58 19.94
C ASP A 24 16.57 -22.32 20.75
N TYR A 25 16.35 -21.19 20.06
CA TYR A 25 15.87 -19.98 20.71
C TYR A 25 14.55 -20.19 21.46
N TYR A 26 13.56 -20.83 20.83
CA TYR A 26 12.27 -21.08 21.47
C TYR A 26 12.40 -22.04 22.67
N HIS A 27 13.17 -23.12 22.55
CA HIS A 27 13.44 -24.03 23.66
C HIS A 27 14.11 -23.30 24.85
N SER A 28 15.08 -22.42 24.56
CA SER A 28 15.74 -21.63 25.60
C SER A 28 14.80 -20.68 26.36
N LYS A 29 13.64 -20.35 25.75
CA LYS A 29 12.58 -19.51 26.34
C LYS A 29 11.42 -20.32 26.91
N GLY A 30 11.45 -21.64 26.83
CA GLY A 30 10.33 -22.52 27.25
C GLY A 30 9.10 -22.42 26.33
N MET A 31 9.29 -22.01 25.08
CA MET A 31 8.22 -21.82 24.08
C MET A 31 8.10 -23.07 23.19
N GLU A 32 7.72 -24.19 23.78
CA GLU A 32 7.70 -25.49 23.11
C GLU A 32 6.68 -25.58 21.95
N ILE A 33 5.55 -24.87 22.06
CA ILE A 33 4.51 -24.85 21.03
C ILE A 33 5.00 -24.11 19.80
N GLU A 34 5.68 -22.98 19.99
CA GLU A 34 6.26 -22.18 18.91
C GLU A 34 7.40 -22.92 18.22
N ALA A 35 8.26 -23.59 19.01
CA ALA A 35 9.33 -24.45 18.50
C ALA A 35 8.79 -25.54 17.58
N HIS A 36 7.83 -26.33 18.06
CA HIS A 36 7.21 -27.41 17.28
C HIS A 36 6.51 -26.89 16.02
N ARG A 37 5.79 -25.76 16.15
CA ARG A 37 5.06 -25.15 15.02
C ARG A 37 5.98 -24.70 13.91
N ILE A 38 7.05 -23.98 14.24
CA ILE A 38 7.99 -23.49 13.23
C ILE A 38 8.75 -24.62 12.57
N GLU A 39 9.15 -25.62 13.35
CA GLU A 39 9.84 -26.81 12.87
C GLU A 39 8.98 -27.58 11.86
N GLN A 40 7.75 -27.93 12.24
CA GLN A 40 6.82 -28.65 11.36
C GLN A 40 6.54 -27.86 10.07
N ARG A 41 6.28 -26.55 10.19
CA ARG A 41 5.98 -25.71 9.04
C ARG A 41 7.15 -25.58 8.09
N THR A 42 8.34 -25.30 8.62
CA THR A 42 9.51 -25.06 7.77
C THR A 42 9.99 -26.36 7.11
N LYS A 43 9.98 -27.50 7.82
CA LYS A 43 10.29 -28.79 7.22
C LYS A 43 9.36 -29.15 6.06
N PHE A 44 8.07 -28.92 6.22
CA PHE A 44 7.10 -29.10 5.14
C PHE A 44 7.38 -28.15 3.96
N ASP A 45 7.69 -26.88 4.22
CA ASP A 45 8.02 -25.91 3.17
C ASP A 45 9.31 -26.31 2.42
N LEU A 46 10.33 -26.83 3.13
CA LEU A 46 11.59 -27.34 2.56
C LEU A 46 11.36 -28.58 1.67
N GLU A 47 10.53 -29.51 2.13
CA GLU A 47 10.13 -30.68 1.35
C GLU A 47 9.45 -30.27 0.03
N MET A 48 8.49 -29.35 0.11
CA MET A 48 7.81 -28.80 -1.07
C MET A 48 8.76 -28.05 -2.02
N LEU A 49 9.70 -27.29 -1.47
CA LEU A 49 10.73 -26.61 -2.28
C LEU A 49 11.61 -27.61 -3.02
N THR A 50 12.02 -28.69 -2.36
CA THR A 50 12.91 -29.71 -2.95
C THR A 50 12.19 -30.57 -3.99
N GLU A 51 10.95 -30.98 -3.73
CA GLU A 51 10.22 -31.89 -4.62
C GLU A 51 9.48 -31.17 -5.75
N VAL A 52 8.90 -29.98 -5.47
CA VAL A 52 8.02 -29.27 -6.39
C VAL A 52 8.67 -27.99 -6.93
N GLY A 53 9.73 -27.51 -6.29
CA GLY A 53 10.43 -26.27 -6.63
C GLY A 53 9.73 -25.01 -6.12
N SER A 54 8.64 -25.15 -5.34
CA SER A 54 7.90 -24.01 -4.79
C SER A 54 7.08 -24.43 -3.58
N CYS A 55 6.87 -23.48 -2.64
CA CYS A 55 5.97 -23.66 -1.51
C CYS A 55 5.07 -22.44 -1.32
N LYS A 56 3.96 -22.59 -0.59
CA LYS A 56 3.08 -21.47 -0.24
C LYS A 56 3.79 -20.54 0.74
N GLY A 57 4.09 -19.32 0.32
CA GLY A 57 4.80 -18.34 1.13
C GLY A 57 6.32 -18.35 0.90
N VAL A 58 6.78 -18.88 -0.25
CA VAL A 58 8.19 -18.90 -0.64
C VAL A 58 8.86 -17.55 -0.53
N GLU A 59 8.12 -16.47 -0.70
CA GLU A 59 8.59 -15.10 -0.55
C GLU A 59 9.18 -14.79 0.84
N ASN A 60 8.78 -15.53 1.87
CA ASN A 60 9.33 -15.36 3.22
C ASN A 60 10.77 -15.87 3.36
N TYR A 61 11.23 -16.67 2.41
CA TYR A 61 12.59 -17.19 2.31
C TYR A 61 13.43 -16.46 1.25
N SER A 62 12.91 -15.39 0.63
CA SER A 62 13.50 -14.69 -0.51
C SER A 62 14.95 -14.28 -0.29
N ARG A 63 15.32 -13.85 0.93
CA ARG A 63 16.68 -13.47 1.28
C ARG A 63 17.70 -14.58 0.97
N HIS A 64 17.37 -15.83 1.30
CA HIS A 64 18.28 -16.96 1.06
C HIS A 64 18.43 -17.26 -0.43
N PHE A 65 17.35 -17.16 -1.22
CA PHE A 65 17.38 -17.38 -2.66
C PHE A 65 18.12 -16.27 -3.43
N ASP A 66 18.00 -15.02 -2.95
CA ASP A 66 18.63 -13.85 -3.56
C ASP A 66 20.09 -13.68 -3.10
N GLY A 67 20.48 -14.33 -2.00
CA GLY A 67 21.80 -14.17 -1.37
C GLY A 67 22.02 -12.79 -0.73
N ARG A 68 20.93 -12.12 -0.29
CA ARG A 68 20.97 -10.82 0.36
C ARG A 68 21.40 -10.94 1.83
N GLU A 69 22.04 -9.89 2.30
CA GLU A 69 22.35 -9.74 3.72
C GLU A 69 21.09 -9.48 4.56
N LYS A 70 21.17 -9.74 5.86
CA LYS A 70 20.10 -9.44 6.79
C LYS A 70 19.80 -7.95 6.82
N ASN A 71 18.52 -7.58 6.76
CA ASN A 71 17.97 -6.23 6.65
C ASN A 71 18.20 -5.53 5.30
N GLU A 72 18.88 -6.14 4.36
CA GLU A 72 18.98 -5.63 3.00
C GLU A 72 17.61 -5.65 2.34
N ARG A 73 17.27 -4.55 1.63
CA ARG A 73 15.99 -4.45 0.93
C ARG A 73 15.91 -5.44 -0.23
N ALA A 74 14.73 -5.96 -0.50
CA ALA A 74 14.50 -6.76 -1.69
C ALA A 74 14.51 -5.88 -2.96
N TYR A 75 14.90 -6.49 -4.09
CA TYR A 75 14.72 -5.86 -5.40
C TYR A 75 13.24 -5.59 -5.66
N CYS A 76 12.96 -4.45 -6.24
CA CYS A 76 11.62 -4.01 -6.55
C CYS A 76 11.51 -3.50 -7.99
N LEU A 77 10.33 -3.10 -8.41
CA LEU A 77 10.08 -2.62 -9.77
C LEU A 77 10.93 -1.39 -10.14
N LEU A 78 11.28 -0.54 -9.17
CA LEU A 78 12.12 0.63 -9.41
C LEU A 78 13.56 0.25 -9.80
N ASP A 79 14.08 -0.86 -9.27
CA ASP A 79 15.40 -1.38 -9.68
C ASP A 79 15.39 -1.79 -11.16
N PHE A 80 14.29 -2.39 -11.63
CA PHE A 80 14.16 -2.72 -13.06
C PHE A 80 14.07 -1.46 -13.91
N PHE A 81 13.37 -0.41 -13.47
CA PHE A 81 13.33 0.85 -14.22
C PHE A 81 14.70 1.50 -14.28
N SER A 82 15.44 1.51 -13.19
CA SER A 82 16.83 1.99 -13.16
C SER A 82 17.72 1.22 -14.12
N THR A 83 17.67 -0.12 -14.09
CA THR A 83 18.44 -0.99 -15.01
C THR A 83 18.06 -0.76 -16.47
N CYS A 84 16.76 -0.64 -16.79
CA CYS A 84 16.31 -0.35 -18.13
C CYS A 84 16.75 1.06 -18.59
N ALA A 85 16.69 2.05 -17.70
CA ALA A 85 17.14 3.42 -18.01
C ALA A 85 18.64 3.46 -18.32
N GLU A 86 19.46 2.71 -17.57
CA GLU A 86 20.88 2.57 -17.84
C GLU A 86 21.13 1.90 -19.22
N GLN A 87 20.43 0.80 -19.48
CA GLN A 87 20.59 0.06 -20.74
C GLN A 87 20.18 0.85 -21.98
N PHE A 88 19.06 1.57 -21.93
CA PHE A 88 18.49 2.27 -23.11
C PHE A 88 18.90 3.74 -23.23
N HIS A 89 19.24 4.38 -22.11
CA HIS A 89 19.52 5.81 -22.04
C HIS A 89 20.91 6.15 -21.50
N GLY A 90 21.70 5.13 -21.13
CA GLY A 90 23.07 5.29 -20.66
C GLY A 90 23.19 5.92 -19.26
N SER A 91 22.12 5.93 -18.48
CA SER A 91 22.15 6.38 -17.08
C SER A 91 20.97 5.80 -16.31
N PRO A 92 21.21 5.22 -15.11
CA PRO A 92 20.16 4.65 -14.25
C PRO A 92 19.16 5.67 -13.73
N GLU A 93 19.48 6.97 -13.82
CA GLU A 93 18.65 8.08 -13.33
C GLU A 93 17.70 8.65 -14.41
N LYS A 94 17.70 8.11 -15.63
CA LYS A 94 16.89 8.62 -16.74
C LYS A 94 15.51 7.98 -16.80
N TYR A 95 14.75 8.06 -15.72
CA TYR A 95 13.32 7.73 -15.70
C TYR A 95 12.53 8.66 -14.80
N LEU A 96 11.25 8.78 -15.07
CA LEU A 96 10.31 9.62 -14.34
C LEU A 96 9.23 8.74 -13.70
N VAL A 97 8.95 8.96 -12.44
CA VAL A 97 7.80 8.38 -11.74
C VAL A 97 6.70 9.44 -11.63
N ILE A 98 5.52 9.11 -12.12
CA ILE A 98 4.33 9.95 -11.98
C ILE A 98 3.45 9.28 -10.91
N MET A 99 3.27 9.96 -9.78
CA MET A 99 2.45 9.49 -8.68
C MET A 99 1.08 10.16 -8.71
N ASP A 100 0.09 9.43 -9.17
CA ASP A 100 -1.30 9.89 -9.19
C ASP A 100 -1.92 9.79 -7.80
N GLU A 101 -2.86 10.70 -7.51
CA GLU A 101 -3.50 10.85 -6.20
C GLU A 101 -2.46 10.84 -5.06
N SER A 102 -1.40 11.60 -5.24
CA SER A 102 -0.21 11.58 -4.39
C SER A 102 -0.51 11.85 -2.91
N HIS A 103 -1.53 12.66 -2.61
CA HIS A 103 -1.99 12.95 -1.25
C HIS A 103 -2.48 11.71 -0.49
N VAL A 104 -2.86 10.64 -1.19
CA VAL A 104 -3.23 9.33 -0.62
C VAL A 104 -2.08 8.34 -0.79
N THR A 105 -1.47 8.28 -1.99
CA THR A 105 -0.47 7.28 -2.35
C THR A 105 0.81 7.43 -1.52
N LEU A 106 1.33 8.65 -1.35
CA LEU A 106 2.56 8.88 -0.60
C LEU A 106 2.44 8.50 0.89
N PRO A 107 1.37 8.89 1.61
CA PRO A 107 1.12 8.38 2.95
C PRO A 107 0.98 6.86 3.05
N GLN A 108 0.36 6.20 2.06
CA GLN A 108 0.24 4.75 2.03
C GLN A 108 1.61 4.08 1.89
N VAL A 109 2.45 4.53 0.96
CA VAL A 109 3.82 4.03 0.82
C VAL A 109 4.58 4.19 2.13
N GLY A 110 4.48 5.35 2.78
CA GLY A 110 5.11 5.60 4.07
C GLY A 110 4.63 4.70 5.22
N GLY A 111 3.39 4.21 5.15
CA GLY A 111 2.79 3.32 6.15
C GLY A 111 3.06 1.83 5.93
N MET A 112 3.42 1.41 4.71
CA MET A 112 3.54 -0.01 4.34
C MET A 112 4.55 -0.76 5.18
N TYR A 113 5.75 -0.21 5.35
CA TYR A 113 6.83 -0.86 6.11
C TYR A 113 6.42 -1.15 7.56
N GLY A 114 5.88 -0.16 8.27
CA GLY A 114 5.50 -0.32 9.67
C GLY A 114 4.37 -1.34 9.88
N GLY A 115 3.38 -1.34 8.97
CA GLY A 115 2.29 -2.31 8.99
C GLY A 115 2.77 -3.74 8.73
N ASP A 116 3.62 -3.95 7.73
CA ASP A 116 4.20 -5.26 7.43
C ASP A 116 5.10 -5.78 8.55
N TYR A 117 5.97 -4.91 9.09
CA TYR A 117 6.83 -5.25 10.21
C TYR A 117 6.03 -5.72 11.44
N SER A 118 4.99 -4.97 11.82
CA SER A 118 4.14 -5.33 12.97
C SER A 118 3.44 -6.66 12.78
N ARG A 119 2.93 -6.93 11.57
CA ARG A 119 2.32 -8.20 11.21
C ARG A 119 3.33 -9.35 11.30
N LYS A 120 4.51 -9.19 10.70
CA LYS A 120 5.56 -10.22 10.69
C LYS A 120 6.11 -10.48 12.07
N LYS A 121 6.25 -9.43 12.88
CA LYS A 121 6.67 -9.57 14.28
C LYS A 121 5.78 -10.58 15.03
N ASN A 122 4.47 -10.43 14.94
CA ASN A 122 3.53 -11.36 15.56
C ASN A 122 3.68 -12.77 15.00
N LEU A 123 3.85 -12.94 13.68
CA LEU A 123 4.01 -14.25 13.06
C LEU A 123 5.31 -14.95 13.49
N ILE A 124 6.40 -14.20 13.62
CA ILE A 124 7.70 -14.70 14.04
C ILE A 124 7.69 -15.00 15.55
N ASP A 125 7.16 -14.09 16.35
CA ASP A 125 7.12 -14.28 17.82
C ASP A 125 6.33 -15.52 18.23
N HIS A 126 5.31 -15.90 17.46
CA HIS A 126 4.46 -17.07 17.71
C HIS A 126 4.78 -18.32 16.85
N GLY A 127 5.95 -18.40 16.24
CA GLY A 127 6.42 -19.59 15.53
C GLY A 127 5.71 -19.89 14.20
N PHE A 128 5.17 -18.88 13.52
CA PHE A 128 4.54 -19.06 12.20
C PHE A 128 5.48 -18.75 11.03
N ARG A 129 6.57 -18.01 11.26
CA ARG A 129 7.57 -17.66 10.26
C ARG A 129 8.97 -17.60 10.88
N LEU A 130 9.99 -17.86 10.05
CA LEU A 130 11.38 -17.62 10.39
C LEU A 130 11.70 -16.11 10.40
N PRO A 131 12.75 -15.68 11.11
CA PRO A 131 13.19 -14.28 11.12
C PRO A 131 13.50 -13.71 9.74
N SER A 132 13.98 -14.51 8.78
CA SER A 132 14.21 -14.10 7.39
C SER A 132 12.98 -13.53 6.68
N ALA A 133 11.78 -13.84 7.17
CA ALA A 133 10.55 -13.23 6.66
C ALA A 133 10.53 -11.69 6.79
N TYR A 134 11.28 -11.10 7.75
CA TYR A 134 11.43 -9.64 7.84
C TYR A 134 12.09 -9.03 6.61
N ASP A 135 12.94 -9.77 5.92
CA ASP A 135 13.75 -9.26 4.81
C ASP A 135 12.97 -9.22 3.47
N ASN A 136 11.81 -9.89 3.39
CA ASN A 136 10.81 -9.68 2.34
C ASN A 136 9.85 -8.57 2.76
N ARG A 137 10.23 -7.33 2.64
CA ARG A 137 9.52 -6.17 3.15
C ARG A 137 9.29 -5.10 2.10
N PRO A 138 8.26 -4.27 2.26
CA PRO A 138 8.13 -3.05 1.49
C PRO A 138 9.33 -2.12 1.73
N LEU A 139 9.57 -1.24 0.79
CA LEU A 139 10.52 -0.14 0.97
C LEU A 139 10.11 0.75 2.15
N ARG A 140 11.08 1.31 2.83
CA ARG A 140 10.86 2.47 3.68
C ARG A 140 10.67 3.70 2.81
N ILE A 141 10.07 4.74 3.35
CA ILE A 141 9.80 5.96 2.57
C ILE A 141 11.08 6.63 2.09
N ASP A 142 12.13 6.64 2.89
CA ASP A 142 13.46 7.12 2.54
C ASP A 142 14.08 6.30 1.40
N GLU A 143 14.08 4.98 1.51
CA GLU A 143 14.55 4.09 0.43
C GLU A 143 13.75 4.28 -0.87
N PHE A 144 12.42 4.49 -0.76
CA PHE A 144 11.57 4.75 -1.90
C PHE A 144 11.94 6.07 -2.59
N GLN A 145 12.18 7.12 -1.82
CA GLN A 145 12.54 8.43 -2.35
C GLN A 145 13.94 8.44 -2.97
N GLU A 146 14.91 7.74 -2.36
CA GLU A 146 16.28 7.62 -2.87
C GLU A 146 16.36 6.86 -4.22
N LEU A 147 15.45 5.89 -4.43
CA LEU A 147 15.41 5.13 -5.68
C LEU A 147 14.83 5.91 -6.85
N ILE A 148 14.14 7.01 -6.62
CA ILE A 148 13.43 7.74 -7.68
C ILE A 148 14.18 9.03 -8.01
N PRO A 149 14.84 9.10 -9.17
CA PRO A 149 15.62 10.28 -9.57
C PRO A 149 14.76 11.49 -9.94
N GLN A 150 13.56 11.24 -10.48
CA GLN A 150 12.62 12.27 -10.88
C GLN A 150 11.19 11.87 -10.53
N MET A 151 10.50 12.73 -9.79
CA MET A 151 9.12 12.51 -9.33
C MET A 151 8.21 13.65 -9.76
N LEU A 152 7.05 13.29 -10.30
CA LEU A 152 5.93 14.20 -10.54
C LEU A 152 4.75 13.76 -9.66
N TYR A 153 4.36 14.62 -8.73
CA TYR A 153 3.15 14.43 -7.95
C TYR A 153 1.94 15.01 -8.67
N VAL A 154 0.88 14.23 -8.80
CA VAL A 154 -0.40 14.65 -9.38
C VAL A 154 -1.48 14.48 -8.32
N SER A 155 -2.20 15.55 -8.02
CA SER A 155 -3.27 15.54 -7.03
C SER A 155 -4.19 16.73 -7.19
N ALA A 156 -5.50 16.51 -7.02
CA ALA A 156 -6.46 17.60 -6.89
C ALA A 156 -6.33 18.33 -5.53
N THR A 157 -5.81 17.64 -4.53
CA THR A 157 -5.69 18.14 -3.15
C THR A 157 -4.33 17.78 -2.55
N PRO A 158 -3.20 18.34 -3.07
CA PRO A 158 -1.88 18.03 -2.54
C PRO A 158 -1.81 18.19 -1.03
N GLY A 159 -1.07 17.30 -0.39
CA GLY A 159 -0.93 17.26 1.06
C GLY A 159 0.41 17.81 1.57
N GLU A 160 0.59 17.79 2.87
CA GLU A 160 1.80 18.29 3.52
C GLU A 160 3.08 17.54 3.12
N ARG A 161 2.97 16.23 2.87
CA ARG A 161 4.14 15.39 2.57
C ARG A 161 4.77 15.72 1.23
N GLU A 162 3.93 15.92 0.21
CA GLU A 162 4.38 16.30 -1.14
C GLU A 162 5.05 17.68 -1.11
N LEU A 163 4.41 18.65 -0.47
CA LEU A 163 4.93 20.02 -0.40
C LEU A 163 6.24 20.07 0.40
N ARG A 164 6.34 19.29 1.47
CA ARG A 164 7.58 19.17 2.24
C ARG A 164 8.71 18.56 1.42
N HIS A 165 8.45 17.41 0.79
CA HIS A 165 9.44 16.75 -0.04
C HIS A 165 9.90 17.64 -1.21
N LEU A 166 8.96 18.33 -1.86
CA LEU A 166 9.28 19.31 -2.91
C LEU A 166 10.22 20.40 -2.39
N ALA A 167 9.90 21.02 -1.24
CA ALA A 167 10.73 22.06 -0.66
C ALA A 167 12.13 21.54 -0.29
N GLU A 168 12.25 20.34 0.26
CA GLU A 168 13.51 19.70 0.63
C GLU A 168 14.37 19.43 -0.61
N VAL A 169 13.82 18.85 -1.67
CA VAL A 169 14.55 18.50 -2.90
C VAL A 169 14.97 19.75 -3.70
N THR A 170 14.13 20.78 -3.68
CA THR A 170 14.44 22.04 -4.38
C THR A 170 15.26 23.03 -3.55
N ASN A 171 15.76 22.61 -2.37
CA ASN A 171 16.52 23.44 -1.43
C ASN A 171 15.79 24.74 -1.03
N GLN A 172 14.46 24.71 -0.95
CA GLN A 172 13.65 25.81 -0.46
C GLN A 172 13.43 25.68 1.05
N ASN A 173 13.12 26.80 1.70
CA ASN A 173 12.75 26.76 3.12
C ASN A 173 11.43 26.01 3.29
N VAL A 174 11.45 24.91 4.07
CA VAL A 174 10.23 24.21 4.45
C VAL A 174 9.34 25.16 5.27
N PRO A 175 8.11 25.45 4.82
CA PRO A 175 7.24 26.38 5.52
C PRO A 175 6.97 25.95 6.96
N LYS A 176 7.05 26.93 7.88
CA LYS A 176 6.71 26.68 9.30
C LYS A 176 5.26 26.27 9.38
N GLY A 177 4.99 25.08 9.91
CA GLY A 177 3.64 24.51 10.01
C GLY A 177 3.41 23.28 9.19
N LEU A 178 4.25 22.96 8.18
CA LEU A 178 4.27 21.63 7.59
C LEU A 178 4.83 20.66 8.62
N LEU A 179 3.96 19.84 9.18
CA LEU A 179 4.32 18.91 10.25
C LEU A 179 5.28 17.82 9.72
N HIS A 180 6.32 17.56 10.48
CA HIS A 180 7.08 16.32 10.30
C HIS A 180 6.21 15.17 10.79
N VAL A 181 5.59 14.44 9.86
CA VAL A 181 4.90 13.19 10.20
C VAL A 181 5.97 12.09 10.18
N PRO A 182 6.34 11.51 11.33
CA PRO A 182 7.27 10.40 11.37
C PRO A 182 6.75 9.27 10.50
N SER A 183 7.64 8.61 9.77
CA SER A 183 7.37 7.37 9.06
C SER A 183 7.05 6.27 10.07
N GLY A 184 5.79 6.10 10.38
CA GLY A 184 5.36 5.04 11.29
C GLY A 184 4.21 5.50 12.19
N GLY A 185 3.01 5.13 11.81
CA GLY A 185 1.89 4.92 12.71
C GLY A 185 1.27 6.15 13.37
N GLY A 186 0.11 6.53 12.88
CA GLY A 186 -1.05 6.79 13.66
C GLY A 186 -0.97 7.71 14.89
N ALA A 187 -0.32 8.87 14.80
CA ALA A 187 -0.75 9.96 15.65
C ALA A 187 -2.09 10.46 15.09
N ARG A 188 -3.22 10.15 15.76
CA ARG A 188 -4.48 10.84 15.51
C ARG A 188 -4.18 12.32 15.70
N LYS A 189 -4.18 13.08 14.62
CA LYS A 189 -4.25 14.55 14.72
C LYS A 189 -5.48 14.86 15.59
N ALA A 190 -5.29 15.57 16.70
CA ALA A 190 -6.38 16.23 17.37
C ALA A 190 -7.16 17.05 16.34
N ASP A 191 -8.46 17.21 16.50
CA ASP A 191 -9.39 17.88 15.59
C ASP A 191 -8.84 19.23 15.08
N ILE A 192 -7.97 19.16 14.07
CA ILE A 192 -7.52 20.35 13.35
C ILE A 192 -8.66 20.73 12.42
N ASP A 193 -9.08 21.97 12.51
CA ASP A 193 -10.06 22.53 11.59
C ASP A 193 -9.57 22.34 10.14
N LYS A 194 -10.12 21.34 9.45
CA LYS A 194 -9.74 20.94 8.10
C LYS A 194 -9.77 22.12 7.10
N ARG A 195 -10.61 23.13 7.37
CA ARG A 195 -10.66 24.34 6.52
C ARG A 195 -9.43 25.21 6.68
N LYS A 196 -8.92 25.35 7.91
CA LYS A 196 -7.69 26.09 8.18
C LYS A 196 -6.47 25.36 7.65
N GLU A 197 -6.44 24.04 7.78
CA GLU A 197 -5.40 23.21 7.20
C GLU A 197 -5.36 23.38 5.67
N ARG A 198 -6.51 23.29 5.01
CA ARG A 198 -6.57 23.45 3.55
C ARG A 198 -6.16 24.87 3.10
N ALA A 199 -6.62 25.91 3.76
CA ALA A 199 -6.22 27.28 3.45
C ALA A 199 -4.71 27.48 3.61
N PHE A 200 -4.08 26.90 4.63
CA PHE A 200 -2.65 26.91 4.84
C PHE A 200 -1.89 26.20 3.71
N LEU A 201 -2.37 25.03 3.27
CA LEU A 201 -1.76 24.30 2.14
C LEU A 201 -1.89 25.07 0.83
N ASP A 202 -3.05 25.69 0.58
CA ASP A 202 -3.29 26.51 -0.63
C ASP A 202 -2.38 27.76 -0.68
N GLU A 203 -2.12 28.38 0.48
CA GLU A 203 -1.17 29.48 0.59
C GLU A 203 0.29 29.00 0.42
N THR A 204 0.62 27.86 1.01
CA THR A 204 1.94 27.24 0.89
C THR A 204 2.26 26.91 -0.56
N MET A 205 1.32 26.34 -1.32
CA MET A 205 1.49 26.02 -2.75
C MET A 205 1.79 27.24 -3.62
N LYS A 206 1.34 28.44 -3.25
CA LYS A 206 1.63 29.67 -4.00
C LYS A 206 3.06 30.16 -3.80
N ASN A 207 3.70 29.74 -2.71
CA ASN A 207 5.00 30.24 -2.28
C ASN A 207 6.14 29.22 -2.47
N ILE A 208 5.85 28.01 -2.94
CA ILE A 208 6.85 26.98 -3.26
C ILE A 208 7.00 26.88 -4.77
N ASP A 209 8.22 26.98 -5.28
CA ASP A 209 8.53 26.76 -6.68
C ASP A 209 8.36 25.26 -7.02
N GLY A 210 7.93 25.00 -8.26
CA GLY A 210 7.71 23.65 -8.75
C GLY A 210 6.26 23.14 -8.59
N VAL A 211 5.36 23.96 -8.02
CA VAL A 211 3.92 23.68 -8.01
C VAL A 211 3.27 24.30 -9.23
N VAL A 212 2.64 23.47 -10.05
CA VAL A 212 1.86 23.91 -11.22
C VAL A 212 0.39 23.64 -10.97
N LYS A 213 -0.43 24.67 -11.03
CA LYS A 213 -1.88 24.56 -10.89
C LYS A 213 -2.51 24.45 -12.29
N MET A 214 -3.20 23.37 -12.53
CA MET A 214 -3.86 23.09 -13.79
C MET A 214 -5.38 23.12 -13.60
N GLU A 215 -6.00 24.23 -13.93
CA GLU A 215 -7.44 24.45 -13.82
C GLU A 215 -8.03 24.64 -15.21
N ILE A 216 -8.59 23.56 -15.77
CA ILE A 216 -9.23 23.58 -17.08
C ILE A 216 -10.64 23.06 -16.95
N ARG A 217 -11.64 23.89 -17.28
CA ARG A 217 -13.05 23.50 -17.43
C ARG A 217 -13.48 23.63 -18.89
N PRO A 218 -13.11 22.68 -19.76
CA PRO A 218 -13.26 22.84 -21.20
C PRO A 218 -14.71 22.84 -21.66
N THR A 219 -15.65 22.29 -20.87
CA THR A 219 -17.04 22.06 -21.31
C THR A 219 -18.05 22.96 -20.62
N GLY A 220 -17.65 23.82 -19.71
CA GLY A 220 -18.58 24.63 -18.91
C GLY A 220 -19.49 23.83 -17.96
N LEU A 221 -19.21 22.55 -17.77
CA LEU A 221 -19.95 21.71 -16.80
C LEU A 221 -19.71 22.22 -15.39
N LEU A 222 -20.79 22.47 -14.68
CA LEU A 222 -20.74 22.84 -13.25
C LEU A 222 -20.46 21.61 -12.40
N ASP A 223 -19.91 21.85 -11.21
CA ASP A 223 -19.84 20.80 -10.19
C ASP A 223 -21.27 20.36 -9.83
N PRO A 224 -21.47 19.07 -9.48
CA PRO A 224 -22.77 18.58 -9.08
C PRO A 224 -23.26 19.31 -7.82
N GLU A 225 -24.55 19.53 -7.74
CA GLU A 225 -25.18 20.01 -6.52
C GLU A 225 -25.05 18.96 -5.41
N ILE A 226 -24.62 19.41 -4.22
CA ILE A 226 -24.39 18.51 -3.07
C ILE A 226 -25.44 18.79 -2.00
N ASP A 227 -26.22 17.76 -1.68
CA ASP A 227 -27.16 17.78 -0.56
C ASP A 227 -26.63 16.87 0.57
N VAL A 228 -26.47 17.43 1.77
CA VAL A 228 -25.97 16.71 2.95
C VAL A 228 -27.13 16.38 3.86
N ARG A 229 -27.40 15.09 4.03
CA ARG A 229 -28.53 14.58 4.80
C ARG A 229 -28.09 13.88 6.10
N PRO A 230 -28.99 13.75 7.11
CA PRO A 230 -28.70 13.02 8.34
C PRO A 230 -28.38 11.55 8.09
N THR A 231 -27.52 10.99 8.94
CA THR A 231 -27.18 9.56 8.87
C THR A 231 -28.32 8.66 9.38
N GLU A 232 -29.13 9.18 10.30
CA GLU A 232 -30.31 8.46 10.82
C GLU A 232 -31.34 8.28 9.70
N GLY A 233 -31.78 7.05 9.48
CA GLY A 233 -32.70 6.72 8.38
C GLY A 233 -32.09 6.71 6.98
N GLN A 234 -30.77 6.83 6.84
CA GLN A 234 -30.08 6.97 5.54
C GLN A 234 -30.41 5.88 4.50
N VAL A 235 -30.70 4.65 4.92
CA VAL A 235 -31.01 3.57 3.99
C VAL A 235 -32.42 3.75 3.41
N GLN A 236 -33.39 4.20 4.21
CA GLN A 236 -34.73 4.48 3.74
C GLN A 236 -34.75 5.71 2.83
N ASP A 237 -34.05 6.77 3.20
CA ASP A 237 -33.87 7.96 2.39
C ASP A 237 -33.22 7.67 1.04
N LEU A 238 -32.19 6.79 1.04
CA LEU A 238 -31.57 6.29 -0.19
C LEU A 238 -32.57 5.54 -1.07
N GLU A 239 -33.41 4.68 -0.48
CA GLU A 239 -34.43 3.93 -1.22
C GLU A 239 -35.43 4.87 -1.88
N ASP A 240 -35.90 5.87 -1.17
CA ASP A 240 -36.85 6.87 -1.66
C ASP A 240 -36.26 7.69 -2.82
N GLU A 241 -35.01 8.12 -2.69
CA GLU A 241 -34.30 8.84 -3.76
C GLU A 241 -34.07 7.94 -5.01
N ILE A 242 -33.72 6.68 -4.81
CA ILE A 242 -33.58 5.76 -5.93
C ILE A 242 -34.90 5.60 -6.68
N ARG A 243 -36.05 5.49 -5.97
CA ARG A 243 -37.37 5.39 -6.61
C ARG A 243 -37.69 6.62 -7.46
N LEU A 244 -37.47 7.82 -6.92
CA LEU A 244 -37.67 9.07 -7.64
C LEU A 244 -36.82 9.15 -8.94
N ARG A 245 -35.55 8.73 -8.87
CA ARG A 245 -34.65 8.76 -10.05
C ARG A 245 -35.03 7.69 -11.08
N VAL A 246 -35.45 6.52 -10.63
CA VAL A 246 -35.92 5.45 -11.52
C VAL A 246 -37.23 5.86 -12.24
N GLU A 247 -38.17 6.53 -11.55
CA GLU A 247 -39.39 7.09 -12.16
C GLU A 247 -39.06 8.15 -13.22
N ALA A 248 -38.02 8.95 -12.98
CA ALA A 248 -37.50 9.90 -13.96
C ALA A 248 -36.65 9.27 -15.08
N ASN A 249 -36.54 7.93 -15.13
CA ASN A 249 -35.69 7.17 -16.06
C ASN A 249 -34.20 7.53 -15.96
N GLU A 250 -33.73 7.87 -14.76
CA GLU A 250 -32.35 8.19 -14.44
C GLU A 250 -31.62 6.98 -13.81
N ARG A 251 -30.30 7.05 -13.71
CA ARG A 251 -29.46 6.04 -13.05
C ARG A 251 -28.85 6.60 -11.78
N VAL A 252 -28.69 5.73 -10.79
CA VAL A 252 -28.11 6.08 -9.49
C VAL A 252 -26.82 5.28 -9.29
N LEU A 253 -25.75 5.97 -8.85
CA LEU A 253 -24.51 5.35 -8.39
C LEU A 253 -24.45 5.51 -6.87
N VAL A 254 -24.40 4.39 -6.15
CA VAL A 254 -24.29 4.35 -4.69
C VAL A 254 -22.88 3.93 -4.31
N THR A 255 -22.18 4.79 -3.56
CA THR A 255 -20.83 4.51 -3.06
C THR A 255 -20.86 4.33 -1.56
N VAL A 256 -20.21 3.28 -1.06
CA VAL A 256 -20.11 2.98 0.38
C VAL A 256 -18.65 2.73 0.77
N MET A 257 -18.37 2.80 2.09
CA MET A 257 -16.99 2.78 2.58
C MET A 257 -16.31 1.41 2.57
N THR A 258 -17.07 0.31 2.59
CA THR A 258 -16.51 -1.04 2.65
C THR A 258 -17.20 -1.98 1.66
N ILE A 259 -16.45 -2.98 1.16
CA ILE A 259 -16.98 -4.01 0.27
C ILE A 259 -18.14 -4.78 0.94
N LYS A 260 -17.96 -5.16 2.21
CA LYS A 260 -18.99 -5.87 2.97
C LYS A 260 -20.28 -5.06 3.06
N PHE A 261 -20.19 -3.76 3.33
CA PHE A 261 -21.37 -2.90 3.40
C PHE A 261 -22.02 -2.69 2.01
N ALA A 262 -21.23 -2.67 0.94
CA ALA A 262 -21.78 -2.67 -0.43
C ALA A 262 -22.59 -3.92 -0.73
N GLU A 263 -22.11 -5.09 -0.31
CA GLU A 263 -22.82 -6.37 -0.47
C GLU A 263 -24.12 -6.38 0.34
N GLU A 264 -24.11 -5.93 1.60
CA GLU A 264 -25.28 -5.85 2.46
C GLU A 264 -26.34 -4.89 1.89
N VAL A 265 -25.95 -3.69 1.43
CA VAL A 265 -26.86 -2.71 0.82
C VAL A 265 -27.43 -3.24 -0.49
N ALA A 266 -26.60 -3.88 -1.31
CA ALA A 266 -27.06 -4.46 -2.56
C ALA A 266 -28.08 -5.60 -2.34
N GLU A 267 -27.85 -6.46 -1.36
CA GLU A 267 -28.78 -7.53 -1.00
C GLU A 267 -30.12 -6.95 -0.50
N TYR A 268 -30.07 -5.93 0.35
CA TYR A 268 -31.25 -5.23 0.84
C TYR A 268 -32.08 -4.62 -0.30
N LEU A 269 -31.44 -3.86 -1.19
CA LEU A 269 -32.12 -3.21 -2.31
C LEU A 269 -32.69 -4.24 -3.32
N ASN A 270 -31.97 -5.34 -3.58
CA ASN A 270 -32.48 -6.43 -4.42
C ASN A 270 -33.73 -7.09 -3.82
N ARG A 271 -33.78 -7.33 -2.51
CA ARG A 271 -34.97 -7.84 -1.81
C ARG A 271 -36.16 -6.91 -1.92
N ASN A 272 -35.91 -5.58 -1.98
CA ASN A 272 -36.94 -4.56 -2.17
C ASN A 272 -37.31 -4.29 -3.65
N GLY A 273 -36.80 -5.14 -4.56
CA GLY A 273 -37.20 -5.14 -5.98
C GLY A 273 -36.44 -4.19 -6.88
N PHE A 274 -35.35 -3.59 -6.41
CA PHE A 274 -34.50 -2.75 -7.26
C PHE A 274 -33.58 -3.60 -8.14
N LYS A 275 -33.43 -3.19 -9.40
CA LYS A 275 -32.47 -3.79 -10.32
C LYS A 275 -31.13 -3.08 -10.22
N LEU A 276 -30.13 -3.74 -9.64
CA LEU A 276 -28.80 -3.19 -9.46
C LEU A 276 -27.70 -4.23 -9.73
N SER A 277 -26.47 -3.73 -9.93
CA SER A 277 -25.28 -4.56 -10.00
C SER A 277 -24.19 -3.96 -9.10
N LEU A 278 -23.41 -4.82 -8.44
CA LEU A 278 -22.23 -4.43 -7.71
C LEU A 278 -21.06 -4.14 -8.65
N ILE A 279 -20.36 -3.05 -8.39
CA ILE A 279 -19.13 -2.69 -9.08
C ILE A 279 -18.01 -2.64 -8.02
N HIS A 280 -17.10 -3.62 -8.06
CA HIS A 280 -15.90 -3.58 -7.25
C HIS A 280 -14.80 -2.88 -8.03
N ILE A 281 -14.45 -1.67 -7.63
CA ILE A 281 -13.40 -0.88 -8.28
C ILE A 281 -12.02 -1.54 -8.10
N SER A 282 -11.82 -2.31 -7.03
CA SER A 282 -10.54 -2.96 -6.70
C SER A 282 -10.22 -4.24 -7.48
N GLU A 283 -11.19 -4.84 -8.21
CA GLU A 283 -10.98 -6.09 -8.95
C GLU A 283 -11.67 -6.08 -10.34
N PRO A 284 -11.12 -5.38 -11.33
CA PRO A 284 -11.72 -5.36 -12.67
C PRO A 284 -11.70 -6.72 -13.40
N THR A 285 -10.89 -7.67 -12.92
CA THR A 285 -10.68 -8.97 -13.58
C THR A 285 -11.73 -10.05 -13.27
N ARG A 286 -12.59 -9.88 -12.27
CA ARG A 286 -13.65 -10.84 -11.94
C ARG A 286 -14.92 -10.73 -12.79
N ARG A 287 -14.97 -9.86 -13.80
CA ARG A 287 -16.17 -9.63 -14.64
C ARG A 287 -16.46 -10.68 -15.70
N TYR A 288 -15.62 -11.70 -15.88
CA TYR A 288 -15.76 -12.69 -16.93
C TYR A 288 -15.77 -14.11 -16.36
N ARG A 289 -16.78 -14.42 -15.57
CA ARG A 289 -17.25 -15.80 -15.38
C ARG A 289 -18.77 -15.87 -15.32
#